data_4485a073fe315ff68eb6932e5a37680e
#
_entry.id   4485a073fe315ff68eb6932e5a37680e
#
_cell.length_a   1.000
_cell.length_b   1.000
_cell.length_c   1.000
_cell.angle_alpha   90.00
_cell.angle_beta   90.00
_cell.angle_gamma   90.00
#
_symmetry.space_group_name_H-M   'P 1'
#
loop_
_entity.id
_entity.type
_entity.pdbx_description
1 polymer ?
#
loop_
_entity_poly.entity_id
_entity_poly.type
_entity_poly.pdbx_seq_one_letter_code
_entity_poly.pdbx_strand_id
1 'polypeptide(L)'
;MRTKQDHVEPKRKWLAKGIPVFWKIVLLTGYTLLLLYWMFFGFGRSYHPEAPYRYNWVPFQTIMDFALLKVGSPLDMLINLLGNIGVFMPFGLLIPWIWPVKVRHFLIGFVCCIFVVEVIQMLSRRGTFDVDDIWLNTLGAWIGYMLWRGIQRIRYRR
;
A
#
# COMPACT_ATOMS: atom_id res chain seq x y z
N MET A 1 -12.37 -63.47 13.98
CA MET A 1 -11.93 -62.20 14.52
C MET A 1 -11.80 -61.19 13.40
N ARG A 2 -12.80 -60.27 13.26
CA ARG A 2 -12.78 -59.16 12.28
C ARG A 2 -12.36 -57.90 13.06
N THR A 3 -11.16 -57.39 12.80
CA THR A 3 -10.71 -56.12 13.32
C THR A 3 -11.46 -55.00 12.63
N LYS A 4 -12.24 -54.24 13.41
CA LYS A 4 -12.79 -52.93 13.03
C LYS A 4 -11.65 -51.96 12.75
N GLN A 5 -11.42 -51.65 11.48
CA GLN A 5 -10.67 -50.46 11.13
C GLN A 5 -11.58 -49.24 11.34
N ASP A 6 -11.32 -48.51 12.43
CA ASP A 6 -11.96 -47.23 12.68
C ASP A 6 -11.43 -46.23 11.62
N HIS A 7 -12.30 -45.88 10.69
CA HIS A 7 -12.06 -44.75 9.77
C HIS A 7 -12.03 -43.45 10.58
N VAL A 8 -10.85 -43.06 11.03
CA VAL A 8 -10.61 -41.73 11.51
C VAL A 8 -10.61 -40.79 10.29
N GLU A 9 -11.76 -40.26 9.94
CA GLU A 9 -11.87 -39.20 8.93
C GLU A 9 -11.02 -38.00 9.37
N PRO A 10 -10.13 -37.48 8.52
CA PRO A 10 -9.26 -36.40 8.93
C PRO A 10 -10.08 -35.08 9.03
N LYS A 11 -10.36 -34.66 10.26
CA LYS A 11 -10.92 -33.32 10.59
C LYS A 11 -10.09 -32.14 10.08
N ARG A 12 -9.02 -32.40 9.30
CA ARG A 12 -8.13 -31.37 8.74
C ARG A 12 -8.62 -30.70 7.44
N LYS A 13 -9.64 -31.20 6.78
CA LYS A 13 -10.10 -30.60 5.49
C LYS A 13 -10.84 -29.27 5.64
N TRP A 14 -11.37 -28.93 6.80
CA TRP A 14 -12.17 -27.71 7.00
C TRP A 14 -11.33 -26.46 7.27
N LEU A 15 -10.09 -26.61 7.77
CA LEU A 15 -9.18 -25.49 8.04
C LEU A 15 -8.40 -25.02 6.80
N ALA A 16 -8.51 -25.70 5.66
CA ALA A 16 -7.78 -25.40 4.45
C ALA A 16 -8.55 -24.55 3.42
N LYS A 17 -9.80 -24.17 3.68
CA LYS A 17 -10.51 -23.23 2.81
C LYS A 17 -10.00 -21.81 3.11
N GLY A 18 -8.99 -21.39 2.37
CA GLY A 18 -8.53 -20.01 2.40
C GLY A 18 -9.65 -19.03 2.08
N ILE A 19 -9.48 -17.75 2.46
CA ILE A 19 -10.45 -16.69 2.17
C ILE A 19 -10.73 -16.67 0.67
N PRO A 20 -12.02 -16.75 0.23
CA PRO A 20 -12.39 -16.66 -1.17
C PRO A 20 -11.80 -15.39 -1.84
N VAL A 21 -11.43 -15.49 -3.11
CA VAL A 21 -10.85 -14.40 -3.89
C VAL A 21 -11.75 -13.16 -3.89
N PHE A 22 -13.07 -13.40 -3.93
CA PHE A 22 -14.07 -12.33 -3.84
C PHE A 22 -13.84 -11.40 -2.62
N TRP A 23 -13.71 -11.95 -1.41
CA TRP A 23 -13.52 -11.16 -0.21
C TRP A 23 -12.18 -10.43 -0.17
N LYS A 24 -11.13 -11.01 -0.77
CA LYS A 24 -9.84 -10.35 -0.91
C LYS A 24 -9.93 -9.12 -1.84
N ILE A 25 -10.68 -9.26 -2.94
CA ILE A 25 -10.94 -8.14 -3.87
C ILE A 25 -11.76 -7.06 -3.16
N VAL A 26 -12.82 -7.43 -2.43
CA VAL A 26 -13.63 -6.49 -1.65
C VAL A 26 -12.76 -5.72 -0.66
N LEU A 27 -11.87 -6.40 0.06
CA LEU A 27 -10.94 -5.77 0.99
C LEU A 27 -9.99 -4.80 0.29
N LEU A 28 -9.38 -5.21 -0.83
CA LEU A 28 -8.47 -4.35 -1.60
C LEU A 28 -9.20 -3.13 -2.15
N THR A 29 -10.38 -3.32 -2.73
CA THR A 29 -11.19 -2.22 -3.29
C THR A 29 -11.63 -1.25 -2.19
N GLY A 30 -12.16 -1.75 -1.07
CA GLY A 30 -12.57 -0.91 0.06
C GLY A 30 -11.40 -0.11 0.63
N TYR A 31 -10.22 -0.75 0.79
CA TYR A 31 -9.02 -0.06 1.22
C TYR A 31 -8.57 1.02 0.23
N THR A 32 -8.59 0.70 -1.07
CA THR A 32 -8.23 1.67 -2.12
C THR A 32 -9.15 2.88 -2.11
N LEU A 33 -10.46 2.66 -2.02
CA LEU A 33 -11.44 3.75 -1.97
C LEU A 33 -11.27 4.62 -0.73
N LEU A 34 -11.05 4.01 0.44
CA LEU A 34 -10.79 4.73 1.69
C LEU A 34 -9.52 5.58 1.59
N LEU A 35 -8.44 5.01 1.04
CA LEU A 35 -7.18 5.73 0.88
C LEU A 35 -7.33 6.89 -0.12
N LEU A 36 -7.97 6.68 -1.27
CA LEU A 36 -8.26 7.74 -2.23
C LEU A 36 -9.11 8.84 -1.59
N TYR A 37 -10.14 8.48 -0.81
CA TYR A 37 -10.91 9.46 -0.06
C TYR A 37 -10.01 10.31 0.84
N TRP A 38 -9.13 9.69 1.62
CA TRP A 38 -8.21 10.44 2.49
C TRP A 38 -7.19 11.28 1.70
N MET A 39 -6.69 10.77 0.59
CA MET A 39 -5.75 11.49 -0.26
C MET A 39 -6.33 12.73 -0.93
N PHE A 40 -7.63 12.74 -1.22
CA PHE A 40 -8.28 13.86 -1.94
C PHE A 40 -9.14 14.76 -1.04
N PHE A 41 -9.69 14.22 0.06
CA PHE A 41 -10.66 14.92 0.90
C PHE A 41 -10.27 14.95 2.38
N GLY A 42 -9.32 14.11 2.80
CA GLY A 42 -8.85 14.05 4.18
C GLY A 42 -7.84 15.14 4.53
N PHE A 43 -7.52 15.24 5.83
CA PHE A 43 -6.46 16.10 6.37
C PHE A 43 -6.61 17.60 6.04
N GLY A 44 -7.83 18.11 5.93
CA GLY A 44 -8.09 19.53 5.64
C GLY A 44 -7.75 19.95 4.20
N ARG A 45 -7.59 18.99 3.29
CA ARG A 45 -7.36 19.28 1.87
C ARG A 45 -8.60 19.91 1.25
N SER A 46 -8.56 21.23 1.06
CA SER A 46 -9.62 22.00 0.42
C SER A 46 -9.25 22.28 -1.04
N TYR A 47 -10.27 22.43 -1.86
CA TYR A 47 -10.11 22.85 -3.24
C TYR A 47 -9.89 24.36 -3.29
N HIS A 48 -8.77 24.80 -3.89
CA HIS A 48 -8.43 26.21 -4.05
C HIS A 48 -8.34 26.54 -5.55
N PRO A 49 -9.41 26.98 -6.19
CA PRO A 49 -9.45 27.18 -7.65
C PRO A 49 -8.45 28.21 -8.17
N GLU A 50 -8.16 29.23 -7.36
CA GLU A 50 -7.22 30.30 -7.71
C GLU A 50 -5.75 29.98 -7.38
N ALA A 51 -5.49 28.89 -6.63
CA ALA A 51 -4.12 28.53 -6.27
C ALA A 51 -3.33 28.02 -7.49
N PRO A 52 -2.06 28.38 -7.65
CA PRO A 52 -1.21 27.79 -8.69
C PRO A 52 -1.04 26.29 -8.49
N TYR A 53 -0.73 25.56 -9.56
CA TYR A 53 -0.35 24.16 -9.46
C TYR A 53 0.95 24.03 -8.64
N ARG A 54 0.94 23.13 -7.67
CA ARG A 54 2.07 22.92 -6.78
C ARG A 54 2.75 21.61 -7.15
N TYR A 55 4.08 21.64 -7.32
CA TYR A 55 4.88 20.47 -7.66
C TYR A 55 6.28 20.57 -7.08
N ASN A 56 6.84 19.42 -6.73
CA ASN A 56 8.23 19.23 -6.37
C ASN A 56 8.83 18.10 -7.21
N TRP A 57 9.75 18.45 -8.10
CA TRP A 57 10.45 17.49 -8.97
C TRP A 57 11.83 17.13 -8.45
N VAL A 58 12.30 17.80 -7.38
CA VAL A 58 13.65 17.59 -6.86
C VAL A 58 13.63 16.41 -5.89
N PRO A 59 14.28 15.28 -6.23
CA PRO A 59 14.33 14.12 -5.35
C PRO A 59 14.95 14.45 -4.01
N PHE A 60 14.38 13.90 -2.95
CA PHE A 60 14.80 14.05 -1.54
C PHE A 60 14.66 15.46 -0.97
N GLN A 61 14.11 16.42 -1.71
CA GLN A 61 13.95 17.79 -1.20
C GLN A 61 12.96 17.84 -0.04
N THR A 62 11.79 17.27 -0.18
CA THR A 62 10.77 17.24 0.88
C THR A 62 11.28 16.48 2.09
N ILE A 63 11.95 15.34 1.89
CA ILE A 63 12.57 14.57 2.97
C ILE A 63 13.64 15.40 3.70
N MET A 64 14.51 16.11 2.97
CA MET A 64 15.54 16.95 3.56
C MET A 64 14.98 18.19 4.26
N ASP A 65 13.96 18.83 3.71
CA ASP A 65 13.34 20.01 4.32
C ASP A 65 12.66 19.66 5.65
N PHE A 66 12.04 18.47 5.75
CA PHE A 66 11.59 17.93 7.03
C PHE A 66 12.75 17.55 7.96
N ALA A 67 13.79 16.85 7.45
CA ALA A 67 14.92 16.40 8.26
C ALA A 67 15.72 17.58 8.85
N LEU A 68 15.79 18.68 8.13
CA LEU A 68 16.44 19.92 8.58
C LEU A 68 15.50 20.85 9.35
N LEU A 69 14.27 20.42 9.65
CA LEU A 69 13.24 21.18 10.35
C LEU A 69 12.94 22.55 9.71
N LYS A 70 13.12 22.67 8.39
CA LYS A 70 12.75 23.87 7.64
C LYS A 70 11.24 23.99 7.47
N VAL A 71 10.54 22.85 7.50
CA VAL A 71 9.09 22.75 7.35
C VAL A 71 8.54 21.77 8.40
N GLY A 72 7.55 22.22 9.15
CA GLY A 72 6.87 21.40 10.17
C GLY A 72 7.71 21.11 11.41
N SER A 73 7.20 20.22 12.23
CA SER A 73 7.83 19.70 13.44
C SER A 73 8.47 18.32 13.20
N PRO A 74 9.32 17.81 14.12
CA PRO A 74 9.81 16.43 14.04
C PRO A 74 8.69 15.39 13.97
N LEU A 75 7.56 15.68 14.59
CA LEU A 75 6.39 14.82 14.54
C LEU A 75 5.74 14.83 13.15
N ASP A 76 5.64 15.98 12.51
CA ASP A 76 5.09 16.10 11.15
C ASP A 76 5.98 15.36 10.14
N MET A 77 7.29 15.45 10.30
CA MET A 77 8.26 14.66 9.54
C MET A 77 7.98 13.14 9.68
N LEU A 78 7.87 12.68 10.93
CA LEU A 78 7.68 11.27 11.22
C LEU A 78 6.33 10.78 10.66
N ILE A 79 5.27 11.57 10.83
CA ILE A 79 3.93 11.26 10.28
C ILE A 79 3.98 11.21 8.76
N ASN A 80 4.66 12.14 8.10
CA ASN A 80 4.78 12.16 6.64
C ASN A 80 5.54 10.92 6.14
N LEU A 81 6.75 10.67 6.66
CA LEU A 81 7.56 9.53 6.21
C LEU A 81 6.89 8.18 6.51
N LEU A 82 6.53 7.94 7.76
CA LEU A 82 5.95 6.67 8.17
C LEU A 82 4.51 6.50 7.65
N GLY A 83 3.79 7.61 7.54
CA GLY A 83 2.46 7.63 6.95
C GLY A 83 2.49 7.16 5.50
N ASN A 84 3.30 7.77 4.66
CA ASN A 84 3.42 7.40 3.24
C ASN A 84 3.90 5.95 3.07
N ILE A 85 4.89 5.49 3.84
CA ILE A 85 5.31 4.10 3.80
C ILE A 85 4.20 3.17 4.31
N GLY A 86 3.62 3.47 5.47
CA GLY A 86 2.68 2.60 6.18
C GLY A 86 1.37 2.36 5.42
N VAL A 87 0.78 3.42 4.86
CA VAL A 87 -0.51 3.31 4.17
C VAL A 87 -0.42 2.62 2.80
N PHE A 88 0.78 2.44 2.25
CA PHE A 88 0.95 1.70 1.00
C PHE A 88 1.44 0.26 1.17
N MET A 89 1.89 -0.14 2.37
CA MET A 89 2.25 -1.54 2.68
C MET A 89 1.11 -2.53 2.42
N PRO A 90 -0.17 -2.25 2.73
CA PRO A 90 -1.27 -3.16 2.45
C PRO A 90 -1.40 -3.55 0.98
N PHE A 91 -1.09 -2.68 0.03
CA PHE A 91 -1.10 -3.04 -1.39
C PHE A 91 -0.06 -4.10 -1.72
N GLY A 92 1.14 -3.98 -1.15
CA GLY A 92 2.20 -4.99 -1.29
C GLY A 92 1.85 -6.34 -0.69
N LEU A 93 0.99 -6.38 0.34
CA LEU A 93 0.49 -7.61 0.92
C LEU A 93 -0.69 -8.19 0.12
N LEU A 94 -1.68 -7.35 -0.21
CA LEU A 94 -2.97 -7.80 -0.76
C LEU A 94 -2.87 -8.17 -2.24
N ILE A 95 -2.16 -7.38 -3.06
CA ILE A 95 -2.09 -7.62 -4.50
C ILE A 95 -1.44 -8.99 -4.80
N PRO A 96 -0.24 -9.34 -4.28
CA PRO A 96 0.34 -10.65 -4.53
C PRO A 96 -0.40 -11.80 -3.81
N TRP A 97 -1.21 -11.50 -2.80
CA TRP A 97 -2.11 -12.48 -2.19
C TRP A 97 -3.29 -12.85 -3.08
N ILE A 98 -3.75 -11.90 -3.92
CA ILE A 98 -4.87 -12.10 -4.84
C ILE A 98 -4.35 -12.67 -6.16
N TRP A 99 -3.31 -12.05 -6.73
CA TRP A 99 -2.72 -12.39 -8.01
C TRP A 99 -1.22 -12.68 -7.86
N PRO A 100 -0.74 -13.86 -8.24
CA PRO A 100 0.69 -14.17 -8.23
C PRO A 100 1.41 -13.30 -9.27
N VAL A 101 2.05 -12.25 -8.84
CA VAL A 101 2.78 -11.29 -9.67
C VAL A 101 4.27 -11.24 -9.27
N LYS A 102 5.17 -11.14 -10.26
CA LYS A 102 6.61 -10.95 -10.00
C LYS A 102 6.86 -9.53 -9.47
N VAL A 103 7.78 -9.39 -8.51
CA VAL A 103 8.07 -8.11 -7.85
C VAL A 103 8.31 -6.95 -8.83
N ARG A 104 9.06 -7.18 -9.90
CA ARG A 104 9.34 -6.14 -10.90
C ARG A 104 8.08 -5.60 -11.58
N HIS A 105 7.15 -6.48 -11.98
CA HIS A 105 5.91 -6.08 -12.64
C HIS A 105 4.96 -5.39 -11.65
N PHE A 106 4.93 -5.88 -10.39
CA PHE A 106 4.19 -5.25 -9.32
C PHE A 106 4.68 -3.81 -9.09
N LEU A 107 6.00 -3.61 -8.92
CA LEU A 107 6.56 -2.29 -8.65
C LEU A 107 6.40 -1.33 -9.83
N ILE A 108 6.62 -1.79 -11.07
CA ILE A 108 6.39 -0.94 -12.26
C ILE A 108 4.93 -0.50 -12.32
N GLY A 109 3.97 -1.42 -12.19
CA GLY A 109 2.55 -1.08 -12.19
C GLY A 109 2.18 -0.15 -11.04
N PHE A 110 2.74 -0.37 -9.84
CA PHE A 110 2.50 0.46 -8.67
C PHE A 110 3.02 1.89 -8.88
N VAL A 111 4.26 2.05 -9.34
CA VAL A 111 4.85 3.37 -9.65
C VAL A 111 4.00 4.13 -10.67
N CYS A 112 3.56 3.45 -11.76
CA CYS A 112 2.67 4.07 -12.74
C CYS A 112 1.35 4.54 -12.10
N CYS A 113 0.73 3.71 -11.26
CA CYS A 113 -0.51 4.07 -10.59
C CYS A 113 -0.34 5.24 -9.64
N ILE A 114 0.69 5.22 -8.78
CA ILE A 114 0.91 6.32 -7.82
C ILE A 114 1.28 7.62 -8.52
N PHE A 115 2.09 7.55 -9.59
CA PHE A 115 2.38 8.72 -10.42
C PHE A 115 1.11 9.37 -10.97
N VAL A 116 0.18 8.57 -11.49
CA VAL A 116 -1.12 9.08 -11.97
C VAL A 116 -1.92 9.72 -10.84
N VAL A 117 -1.94 9.13 -9.65
CA VAL A 117 -2.62 9.70 -8.48
C VAL A 117 -2.02 11.05 -8.09
N GLU A 118 -0.69 11.18 -8.04
CA GLU A 118 0.00 12.43 -7.75
C GLU A 118 -0.32 13.52 -8.79
N VAL A 119 -0.32 13.17 -10.08
CA VAL A 119 -0.72 14.10 -11.14
C VAL A 119 -2.18 14.55 -10.96
N ILE A 120 -3.09 13.64 -10.63
CA ILE A 120 -4.51 14.00 -10.39
C ILE A 120 -4.64 14.88 -9.14
N GLN A 121 -3.87 14.65 -8.07
CA GLN A 121 -3.87 15.52 -6.89
C GLN A 121 -3.44 16.95 -7.23
N MET A 122 -2.38 17.11 -8.02
CA MET A 122 -1.95 18.42 -8.51
C MET A 122 -3.01 19.07 -9.40
N LEU A 123 -3.51 18.36 -10.40
CA LEU A 123 -4.50 18.91 -11.34
C LEU A 123 -5.83 19.27 -10.68
N SER A 124 -6.25 18.48 -9.70
CA SER A 124 -7.43 18.76 -8.88
C SER A 124 -7.24 19.90 -7.88
N ARG A 125 -6.01 20.46 -7.77
CA ARG A 125 -5.64 21.50 -6.78
C ARG A 125 -5.96 21.13 -5.33
N ARG A 126 -5.93 19.81 -5.03
CA ARG A 126 -6.15 19.24 -3.69
C ARG A 126 -4.87 18.75 -3.04
N GLY A 127 -3.73 18.84 -3.74
CA GLY A 127 -2.43 18.43 -3.26
C GLY A 127 -1.30 19.02 -4.08
N THR A 128 -0.10 18.57 -3.77
CA THR A 128 1.15 18.90 -4.46
C THR A 128 1.62 17.63 -5.13
N PHE A 129 2.03 17.68 -6.41
CA PHE A 129 2.80 16.58 -6.99
C PHE A 129 4.17 16.55 -6.31
N ASP A 130 4.53 15.43 -5.68
CA ASP A 130 5.82 15.28 -5.02
C ASP A 130 6.50 13.96 -5.41
N VAL A 131 7.69 14.07 -5.98
CA VAL A 131 8.47 12.90 -6.38
C VAL A 131 8.90 12.06 -5.16
N ASP A 132 9.09 12.69 -3.99
CA ASP A 132 9.44 11.98 -2.77
C ASP A 132 8.29 11.09 -2.27
N ASP A 133 7.04 11.52 -2.43
CA ASP A 133 5.87 10.70 -2.11
C ASP A 133 5.81 9.46 -3.00
N ILE A 134 6.18 9.55 -4.28
CA ILE A 134 6.27 8.38 -5.17
C ILE A 134 7.28 7.37 -4.64
N TRP A 135 8.45 7.82 -4.17
CA TRP A 135 9.48 6.95 -3.60
C TRP A 135 9.03 6.31 -2.28
N LEU A 136 8.49 7.10 -1.35
CA LEU A 136 8.05 6.62 -0.04
C LEU A 136 6.89 5.63 -0.16
N ASN A 137 5.90 5.93 -1.00
CA ASN A 137 4.75 5.09 -1.27
C ASN A 137 5.18 3.75 -1.92
N THR A 138 6.12 3.83 -2.89
CA THR A 138 6.67 2.63 -3.54
C THR A 138 7.49 1.79 -2.57
N LEU A 139 8.26 2.41 -1.69
CA LEU A 139 9.00 1.72 -0.63
C LEU A 139 8.04 0.97 0.31
N GLY A 140 6.93 1.61 0.71
CA GLY A 140 5.89 0.97 1.50
C GLY A 140 5.31 -0.27 0.81
N ALA A 141 4.91 -0.13 -0.45
CA ALA A 141 4.39 -1.23 -1.24
C ALA A 141 5.43 -2.36 -1.41
N TRP A 142 6.70 -2.03 -1.61
CA TRP A 142 7.78 -3.03 -1.69
C TRP A 142 7.98 -3.78 -0.38
N ILE A 143 7.99 -3.08 0.76
CA ILE A 143 8.08 -3.71 2.09
C ILE A 143 6.92 -4.67 2.29
N GLY A 144 5.68 -4.26 1.99
CA GLY A 144 4.51 -5.11 2.05
C GLY A 144 4.65 -6.37 1.19
N TYR A 145 5.17 -6.24 -0.03
CA TYR A 145 5.43 -7.37 -0.92
C TYR A 145 6.48 -8.33 -0.35
N MET A 146 7.56 -7.81 0.25
CA MET A 146 8.58 -8.64 0.89
C MET A 146 8.04 -9.39 2.11
N LEU A 147 7.21 -8.75 2.93
CA LEU A 147 6.52 -9.39 4.04
C LEU A 147 5.62 -10.52 3.55
N TRP A 148 4.84 -10.32 2.49
CA TRP A 148 4.03 -11.38 1.87
C TRP A 148 4.89 -12.57 1.45
N ARG A 149 6.00 -12.31 0.76
CA ARG A 149 6.94 -13.39 0.36
C ARG A 149 7.51 -14.14 1.55
N GLY A 150 7.83 -13.43 2.64
CA GLY A 150 8.28 -14.03 3.89
C GLY A 150 7.24 -14.99 4.48
N ILE A 151 5.99 -14.53 4.59
CA ILE A 151 4.86 -15.33 5.07
C ILE A 151 4.69 -16.61 4.21
N GLN A 152 4.75 -16.47 2.89
CA GLN A 152 4.64 -17.63 1.99
C GLN A 152 5.77 -18.65 2.22
N ARG A 153 7.01 -18.21 2.36
CA ARG A 153 8.16 -19.11 2.62
C ARG A 153 7.99 -19.91 3.91
N ILE A 154 7.47 -19.27 4.96
CA ILE A 154 7.23 -19.95 6.25
C ILE A 154 6.11 -21.00 6.11
N ARG A 155 5.03 -20.68 5.38
CA ARG A 155 3.90 -21.61 5.15
C ARG A 155 4.29 -22.84 4.33
N TYR A 156 5.18 -22.68 3.35
CA TYR A 156 5.64 -23.80 2.51
C TYR A 156 6.73 -24.67 3.15
N ARG A 157 7.37 -24.21 4.23
CA ARG A 157 8.35 -25.00 4.97
C ARG A 157 7.75 -25.88 6.07
N ARG A 158 6.47 -25.72 6.36
CA ARG A 158 5.69 -26.55 7.30
C ARG A 158 4.79 -27.53 6.56
#